data_170ce1321f3287f17a8821d70f7fd928
#
_entry.id   170ce1321f3287f17a8821d70f7fd928
#
_cell.length_a   1.000
_cell.length_b   1.000
_cell.length_c   1.000
_cell.angle_alpha   90.00
_cell.angle_beta   90.00
_cell.angle_gamma   90.00
#
_symmetry.space_group_name_H-M   'P 1'
#
loop_
_entity.id
_entity.type
_entity.pdbx_description
1 polymer ?
#
loop_
_entity_poly.entity_id
_entity_poly.type
_entity_poly.pdbx_seq_one_letter_code
_entity_poly.pdbx_strand_id
1 'polypeptide(L)'
;MTAVRVLVEGLDHPEGVTVAADGTLYAGGEAGQIYRVDPSTGTVDQIATTGGFLLGLCADGDGRLYCCDVARREVMRFDPNGGALLVYSTGSPDRAFVNPNWPAFDDNGNLYVTDSGGWKEDNGCIMRVDATGTTTVWSEASTAFPNGCALSADGLSLYVLESTAPALIRIPIGEPDRRDVIASLSGVPDGVALDTDGRAYVFYYRPDRIDRVDPDGAIETLAEDPEGTLLSAPTNGVWLEPDRTRLVVGSLGRWHLTECDFGATGIRLRYPTIP
;
A
#
# COMPACT_ATOMS: atom_id res chain seq x y z
N MET A 1 -3.88 23.28 11.40
CA MET A 1 -5.20 22.98 10.80
C MET A 1 -4.98 21.85 9.82
N THR A 2 -5.68 20.76 9.99
CA THR A 2 -5.67 19.66 9.03
C THR A 2 -6.18 20.16 7.69
N ALA A 3 -5.38 20.09 6.65
CA ALA A 3 -5.81 20.45 5.30
C ALA A 3 -6.03 19.17 4.49
N VAL A 4 -7.24 18.97 3.97
CA VAL A 4 -7.60 17.89 3.06
C VAL A 4 -8.11 18.51 1.78
N ARG A 5 -7.50 18.18 0.64
CA ARG A 5 -7.90 18.73 -0.66
C ARG A 5 -7.65 17.74 -1.79
N VAL A 6 -8.41 17.85 -2.87
CA VAL A 6 -8.09 17.14 -4.10
C VAL A 6 -6.74 17.63 -4.62
N LEU A 7 -5.82 16.70 -4.89
CA LEU A 7 -4.49 16.98 -5.45
C LEU A 7 -4.54 17.01 -6.97
N VAL A 8 -5.06 15.95 -7.58
CA VAL A 8 -5.21 15.77 -9.03
C VAL A 8 -6.46 14.97 -9.34
N GLU A 9 -7.02 15.15 -10.53
CA GLU A 9 -8.17 14.41 -11.06
C GLU A 9 -7.81 13.70 -12.36
N GLY A 10 -8.70 12.82 -12.85
CA GLY A 10 -8.55 12.15 -14.14
C GLY A 10 -7.94 10.75 -14.06
N LEU A 11 -7.87 10.16 -12.87
CA LEU A 11 -7.50 8.75 -12.68
C LEU A 11 -8.77 7.88 -12.70
N ASP A 12 -8.60 6.59 -12.98
CA ASP A 12 -9.69 5.61 -12.92
C ASP A 12 -9.65 4.88 -11.58
N HIS A 13 -10.48 5.33 -10.62
CA HIS A 13 -10.65 4.71 -9.30
C HIS A 13 -9.30 4.28 -8.65
N PRO A 14 -8.38 5.23 -8.40
CA PRO A 14 -7.04 4.91 -7.93
C PRO A 14 -7.08 4.33 -6.52
N GLU A 15 -6.65 3.08 -6.37
CA GLU A 15 -6.54 2.42 -5.08
C GLU A 15 -5.15 2.59 -4.49
N GLY A 16 -4.13 2.08 -5.18
CA GLY A 16 -2.75 2.15 -4.73
C GLY A 16 -2.04 3.42 -5.17
N VAL A 17 -1.23 3.98 -4.28
CA VAL A 17 -0.34 5.10 -4.56
C VAL A 17 1.05 4.81 -4.02
N THR A 18 2.11 5.22 -4.74
CA THR A 18 3.49 5.11 -4.27
C THR A 18 4.36 6.23 -4.81
N VAL A 19 5.49 6.45 -4.15
CA VAL A 19 6.54 7.38 -4.59
C VAL A 19 7.80 6.58 -4.88
N ALA A 20 8.46 6.84 -6.00
CA ALA A 20 9.77 6.28 -6.31
C ALA A 20 10.90 7.03 -5.61
N ALA A 21 12.11 6.48 -5.64
CA ALA A 21 13.29 7.05 -4.98
C ALA A 21 13.66 8.47 -5.44
N ASP A 22 13.29 8.84 -6.67
CA ASP A 22 13.49 10.16 -7.27
C ASP A 22 12.37 11.17 -6.94
N GLY A 23 11.34 10.74 -6.18
CA GLY A 23 10.19 11.55 -5.81
C GLY A 23 9.02 11.51 -6.79
N THR A 24 9.11 10.72 -7.87
CA THR A 24 8.01 10.57 -8.83
C THR A 24 6.83 9.83 -8.19
N LEU A 25 5.64 10.41 -8.27
CA LEU A 25 4.40 9.82 -7.75
C LEU A 25 3.75 8.92 -8.82
N TYR A 26 3.35 7.72 -8.41
CA TYR A 26 2.62 6.77 -9.23
C TYR A 26 1.31 6.34 -8.56
N ALA A 27 0.32 5.98 -9.37
CA ALA A 27 -0.95 5.42 -8.92
C ALA A 27 -1.39 4.27 -9.81
N GLY A 28 -2.11 3.31 -9.24
CA GLY A 28 -2.77 2.22 -9.95
C GLY A 28 -4.26 2.49 -10.15
N GLY A 29 -4.84 2.04 -11.27
CA GLY A 29 -6.26 2.17 -11.56
C GLY A 29 -7.02 0.85 -11.58
N GLU A 30 -8.36 0.92 -11.47
CA GLU A 30 -9.25 -0.24 -11.38
C GLU A 30 -9.24 -1.11 -12.66
N ALA A 31 -8.98 -0.53 -13.84
CA ALA A 31 -8.81 -1.30 -15.08
C ALA A 31 -7.34 -1.58 -15.42
N GLY A 32 -6.47 -1.64 -14.41
CA GLY A 32 -5.07 -2.02 -14.53
C GLY A 32 -4.16 -0.91 -15.03
N GLN A 33 -4.61 0.34 -15.06
CA GLN A 33 -3.79 1.46 -15.49
C GLN A 33 -2.67 1.73 -14.49
N ILE A 34 -1.51 2.15 -15.02
CA ILE A 34 -0.40 2.71 -14.24
C ILE A 34 -0.28 4.18 -14.65
N TYR A 35 -0.44 5.05 -13.67
CA TYR A 35 -0.35 6.50 -13.86
C TYR A 35 0.95 7.04 -13.26
N ARG A 36 1.59 7.96 -13.98
CA ARG A 36 2.59 8.88 -13.45
C ARG A 36 1.91 10.20 -13.18
N VAL A 37 2.13 10.74 -11.98
CA VAL A 37 1.46 11.96 -11.51
C VAL A 37 2.51 13.00 -11.15
N ASP A 38 2.35 14.21 -11.67
CA ASP A 38 3.11 15.38 -11.24
C ASP A 38 2.26 16.22 -10.25
N PRO A 39 2.52 16.15 -8.95
CA PRO A 39 1.74 16.86 -7.95
C PRO A 39 1.91 18.38 -8.01
N SER A 40 2.94 18.89 -8.71
CA SER A 40 3.20 20.33 -8.84
C SER A 40 2.40 20.99 -9.96
N THR A 41 2.19 20.28 -11.06
CA THR A 41 1.45 20.75 -12.24
C THR A 41 0.03 20.22 -12.33
N GLY A 42 -0.28 19.16 -11.59
CA GLY A 42 -1.55 18.43 -11.68
C GLY A 42 -1.63 17.52 -12.92
N THR A 43 -0.51 17.24 -13.58
CA THR A 43 -0.48 16.37 -14.76
C THR A 43 -0.61 14.91 -14.37
N VAL A 44 -1.46 14.17 -15.08
CA VAL A 44 -1.68 12.73 -14.94
C VAL A 44 -1.46 12.07 -16.29
N ASP A 45 -0.44 11.23 -16.40
CA ASP A 45 -0.11 10.46 -17.60
C ASP A 45 -0.35 8.98 -17.36
N GLN A 46 -1.23 8.34 -18.11
CA GLN A 46 -1.28 6.88 -18.14
C GLN A 46 -0.08 6.36 -18.95
N ILE A 47 0.86 5.69 -18.28
CA ILE A 47 2.12 5.23 -18.86
C ILE A 47 2.12 3.74 -19.25
N ALA A 48 1.20 2.95 -18.67
CA ALA A 48 1.03 1.53 -18.97
C ALA A 48 -0.36 1.04 -18.53
N THR A 49 -0.65 -0.22 -18.84
CA THR A 49 -1.79 -0.97 -18.27
C THR A 49 -1.48 -2.45 -18.22
N THR A 50 -1.88 -3.11 -17.14
CA THR A 50 -1.85 -4.58 -17.00
C THR A 50 -3.06 -5.23 -17.67
N GLY A 51 -4.14 -4.45 -17.87
CA GLY A 51 -5.45 -4.94 -18.31
C GLY A 51 -6.20 -5.76 -17.26
N GLY A 52 -5.73 -5.72 -16.00
CA GLY A 52 -6.36 -6.37 -14.85
C GLY A 52 -7.01 -5.38 -13.89
N PHE A 53 -6.72 -5.49 -12.60
CA PHE A 53 -7.14 -4.57 -11.53
C PHE A 53 -5.98 -4.39 -10.56
N LEU A 54 -5.43 -3.18 -10.50
CA LEU A 54 -4.30 -2.87 -9.62
C LEU A 54 -4.78 -2.44 -8.24
N LEU A 55 -4.24 -3.11 -7.22
CA LEU A 55 -4.35 -2.73 -5.82
C LEU A 55 -3.07 -1.96 -5.41
N GLY A 56 -2.22 -2.56 -4.58
CA GLY A 56 -0.99 -1.93 -4.12
C GLY A 56 0.13 -1.89 -5.14
N LEU A 57 1.00 -0.90 -5.01
CA LEU A 57 2.24 -0.79 -5.79
C LEU A 57 3.37 -0.21 -4.96
N CYS A 58 4.61 -0.60 -5.29
CA CYS A 58 5.83 -0.04 -4.74
C CYS A 58 6.90 0.10 -5.82
N ALA A 59 8.01 0.79 -5.50
CA ALA A 59 9.12 0.99 -6.42
C ALA A 59 10.43 0.44 -5.83
N ASP A 60 11.36 0.00 -6.71
CA ASP A 60 12.73 -0.31 -6.32
C ASP A 60 13.68 0.88 -6.52
N GLY A 61 14.98 0.66 -6.26
CA GLY A 61 16.02 1.69 -6.35
C GLY A 61 16.33 2.16 -7.78
N ASP A 62 15.97 1.36 -8.78
CA ASP A 62 16.11 1.69 -10.20
C ASP A 62 14.83 2.36 -10.76
N GLY A 63 13.80 2.56 -9.92
CA GLY A 63 12.53 3.17 -10.29
C GLY A 63 11.56 2.23 -10.98
N ARG A 64 11.83 0.90 -10.99
CA ARG A 64 10.87 -0.08 -11.51
C ARG A 64 9.73 -0.25 -10.51
N LEU A 65 8.51 -0.36 -11.01
CA LEU A 65 7.29 -0.54 -10.23
C LEU A 65 6.96 -2.02 -10.09
N TYR A 66 6.48 -2.39 -8.91
CA TYR A 66 5.95 -3.71 -8.58
C TYR A 66 4.50 -3.54 -8.16
N CYS A 67 3.58 -4.09 -8.94
CA CYS A 67 2.15 -3.86 -8.82
C CYS A 67 1.43 -5.18 -8.52
N CYS A 68 0.60 -5.20 -7.50
CA CYS A 68 -0.31 -6.30 -7.21
C CYS A 68 -1.52 -6.19 -8.14
N ASP A 69 -1.69 -7.16 -9.04
CA ASP A 69 -2.84 -7.25 -9.93
C ASP A 69 -3.76 -8.39 -9.46
N VAL A 70 -4.86 -8.02 -8.83
CA VAL A 70 -5.78 -9.00 -8.23
C VAL A 70 -6.57 -9.77 -9.28
N ALA A 71 -6.92 -9.15 -10.40
CA ALA A 71 -7.66 -9.82 -11.47
C ALA A 71 -6.80 -10.87 -12.18
N ARG A 72 -5.48 -10.63 -12.26
CA ARG A 72 -4.52 -11.57 -12.82
C ARG A 72 -3.98 -12.56 -11.79
N ARG A 73 -4.10 -12.24 -10.49
CA ARG A 73 -3.48 -12.96 -9.36
C ARG A 73 -1.97 -13.03 -9.48
N GLU A 74 -1.36 -11.90 -9.81
CA GLU A 74 0.06 -11.77 -10.10
C GLU A 74 0.63 -10.50 -9.45
N VAL A 75 1.92 -10.52 -9.14
CA VAL A 75 2.70 -9.32 -8.96
C VAL A 75 3.40 -9.02 -10.27
N MET A 76 3.11 -7.86 -10.85
CA MET A 76 3.67 -7.40 -12.10
C MET A 76 4.86 -6.48 -11.83
N ARG A 77 5.91 -6.52 -12.69
CA ARG A 77 7.01 -5.56 -12.69
C ARG A 77 6.99 -4.74 -13.97
N PHE A 78 7.10 -3.44 -13.83
CA PHE A 78 7.11 -2.48 -14.94
C PHE A 78 8.26 -1.47 -14.80
N ASP A 79 9.00 -1.22 -15.87
CA ASP A 79 10.01 -0.16 -15.93
C ASP A 79 9.43 1.07 -16.64
N PRO A 80 9.17 2.18 -15.91
CA PRO A 80 8.62 3.41 -16.49
C PRO A 80 9.51 4.09 -17.54
N ASN A 81 10.79 3.70 -17.62
CA ASN A 81 11.76 4.25 -18.58
C ASN A 81 11.77 3.51 -19.93
N GLY A 82 10.70 2.77 -20.24
CA GLY A 82 10.53 2.10 -21.54
C GLY A 82 10.72 0.59 -21.49
N GLY A 83 10.70 0.00 -20.30
CA GLY A 83 10.75 -1.44 -20.12
C GLY A 83 9.41 -2.14 -20.38
N ALA A 84 9.47 -3.46 -20.54
CA ALA A 84 8.28 -4.29 -20.66
C ALA A 84 7.56 -4.47 -19.32
N LEU A 85 6.25 -4.65 -19.39
CA LEU A 85 5.46 -5.16 -18.27
C LEU A 85 5.67 -6.69 -18.20
N LEU A 86 6.17 -7.17 -17.07
CA LEU A 86 6.53 -8.58 -16.85
C LEU A 86 5.82 -9.13 -15.62
N VAL A 87 5.50 -10.42 -15.65
CA VAL A 87 5.09 -11.14 -14.43
C VAL A 87 6.32 -11.30 -13.55
N TYR A 88 6.27 -10.79 -12.32
CA TYR A 88 7.35 -10.92 -11.34
C TYR A 88 7.13 -12.11 -10.42
N SER A 89 5.88 -12.35 -9.98
CA SER A 89 5.53 -13.50 -9.16
C SER A 89 4.06 -13.91 -9.37
N THR A 90 3.82 -15.22 -9.31
CA THR A 90 2.46 -15.83 -9.31
C THR A 90 2.13 -16.51 -7.97
N GLY A 91 2.96 -16.29 -6.95
CA GLY A 91 2.91 -16.98 -5.65
C GLY A 91 4.02 -18.00 -5.50
N SER A 92 3.97 -18.79 -4.43
CA SER A 92 4.94 -19.88 -4.19
C SER A 92 4.60 -21.15 -5.00
N PRO A 93 5.54 -22.08 -5.15
CA PRO A 93 5.27 -23.34 -5.86
C PRO A 93 4.09 -24.14 -5.28
N ASP A 94 3.87 -24.05 -3.96
CA ASP A 94 2.82 -24.80 -3.26
C ASP A 94 1.55 -23.98 -3.05
N ARG A 95 1.61 -22.67 -3.27
CA ARG A 95 0.48 -21.75 -3.07
C ARG A 95 0.55 -20.58 -4.05
N ALA A 96 -0.30 -20.61 -5.08
CA ALA A 96 -0.50 -19.47 -5.96
C ALA A 96 -1.18 -18.32 -5.19
N PHE A 97 -1.00 -17.07 -5.64
CA PHE A 97 -1.76 -15.94 -5.12
C PHE A 97 -3.27 -16.16 -5.33
N VAL A 98 -4.05 -15.82 -4.31
CA VAL A 98 -5.51 -15.75 -4.38
C VAL A 98 -5.94 -14.31 -4.64
N ASN A 99 -5.40 -13.39 -3.85
CA ASN A 99 -5.74 -11.95 -3.89
C ASN A 99 -4.51 -11.15 -3.46
N PRO A 100 -3.44 -11.06 -4.31
CA PRO A 100 -2.27 -10.25 -4.01
C PRO A 100 -2.70 -8.80 -3.88
N ASN A 101 -2.43 -8.20 -2.71
CA ASN A 101 -3.00 -6.92 -2.35
C ASN A 101 -1.95 -5.81 -2.25
N TRP A 102 -1.03 -5.89 -1.30
CA TRP A 102 -0.10 -4.80 -1.05
C TRP A 102 1.36 -5.27 -0.98
N PRO A 103 2.29 -4.64 -1.74
CA PRO A 103 3.71 -4.97 -1.74
C PRO A 103 4.52 -3.98 -0.90
N ALA A 104 5.52 -4.45 -0.17
CA ALA A 104 6.48 -3.61 0.54
C ALA A 104 7.89 -4.22 0.50
N PHE A 105 8.89 -3.46 0.07
CA PHE A 105 10.30 -3.90 0.06
C PHE A 105 10.97 -3.72 1.42
N ASP A 106 11.91 -4.63 1.75
CA ASP A 106 12.96 -4.39 2.74
C ASP A 106 14.27 -3.92 2.06
N ASP A 107 15.28 -3.57 2.88
CA ASP A 107 16.58 -3.11 2.36
C ASP A 107 17.41 -4.23 1.71
N ASN A 108 17.06 -5.50 1.91
CA ASN A 108 17.73 -6.66 1.33
C ASN A 108 17.13 -7.09 -0.01
N GLY A 109 16.10 -6.39 -0.48
CA GLY A 109 15.40 -6.70 -1.73
C GLY A 109 14.33 -7.79 -1.59
N ASN A 110 13.93 -8.15 -0.37
CA ASN A 110 12.76 -8.98 -0.21
C ASN A 110 11.50 -8.13 -0.37
N LEU A 111 10.57 -8.60 -1.19
CA LEU A 111 9.24 -8.02 -1.37
C LEU A 111 8.24 -8.82 -0.52
N TYR A 112 7.71 -8.20 0.52
CA TYR A 112 6.58 -8.75 1.27
C TYR A 112 5.30 -8.38 0.55
N VAL A 113 4.46 -9.38 0.30
CA VAL A 113 3.18 -9.21 -0.40
C VAL A 113 2.08 -9.79 0.47
N THR A 114 1.12 -8.97 0.85
CA THR A 114 -0.09 -9.48 1.49
C THR A 114 -0.94 -10.19 0.42
N ASP A 115 -1.27 -11.45 0.66
CA ASP A 115 -2.28 -12.19 -0.09
C ASP A 115 -3.54 -12.27 0.77
N SER A 116 -4.53 -11.45 0.46
CA SER A 116 -5.73 -11.30 1.29
C SER A 116 -6.55 -12.60 1.39
N GLY A 117 -6.36 -13.54 0.46
CA GLY A 117 -7.23 -14.71 0.37
C GLY A 117 -8.64 -14.36 -0.07
N GLY A 118 -9.62 -15.18 0.31
CA GLY A 118 -11.05 -14.91 0.08
C GLY A 118 -11.65 -14.03 1.17
N TRP A 119 -12.62 -13.19 0.79
CA TRP A 119 -13.32 -12.32 1.75
C TRP A 119 -14.05 -13.15 2.82
N LYS A 120 -13.65 -12.99 4.09
CA LYS A 120 -14.17 -13.75 5.26
C LYS A 120 -13.88 -15.26 5.23
N GLU A 121 -12.84 -15.67 4.51
CA GLU A 121 -12.44 -17.09 4.48
C GLU A 121 -11.29 -17.42 5.44
N ASP A 122 -10.71 -16.43 6.09
CA ASP A 122 -9.59 -16.55 7.04
C ASP A 122 -8.43 -17.39 6.49
N ASN A 123 -8.18 -17.25 5.18
CA ASN A 123 -7.16 -18.00 4.44
C ASN A 123 -6.10 -17.08 3.80
N GLY A 124 -6.02 -15.82 4.25
CA GLY A 124 -4.96 -14.91 3.86
C GLY A 124 -3.58 -15.34 4.38
N CYS A 125 -2.54 -14.75 3.84
CA CYS A 125 -1.17 -14.91 4.32
C CYS A 125 -0.29 -13.74 3.84
N ILE A 126 0.98 -13.74 4.26
CA ILE A 126 1.98 -12.85 3.69
C ILE A 126 3.01 -13.68 2.97
N MET A 127 3.21 -13.40 1.69
CA MET A 127 4.25 -14.01 0.89
C MET A 127 5.50 -13.12 0.87
N ARG A 128 6.67 -13.73 0.68
CA ARG A 128 7.93 -13.05 0.45
C ARG A 128 8.51 -13.50 -0.87
N VAL A 129 8.78 -12.54 -1.74
CA VAL A 129 9.55 -12.73 -2.96
C VAL A 129 10.96 -12.23 -2.67
N ASP A 130 11.97 -13.09 -2.75
CA ASP A 130 13.35 -12.67 -2.54
C ASP A 130 13.94 -11.92 -3.76
N ALA A 131 15.12 -11.33 -3.60
CA ALA A 131 15.77 -10.57 -4.68
C ALA A 131 16.06 -11.39 -5.96
N THR A 132 15.97 -12.73 -5.91
CA THR A 132 16.10 -13.62 -7.08
C THR A 132 14.74 -13.91 -7.74
N GLY A 133 13.62 -13.42 -7.18
CA GLY A 133 12.27 -13.69 -7.65
C GLY A 133 11.65 -14.97 -7.08
N THR A 134 12.33 -15.66 -6.13
CA THR A 134 11.78 -16.85 -5.49
C THR A 134 10.74 -16.48 -4.45
N THR A 135 9.53 -17.02 -4.59
CA THR A 135 8.40 -16.73 -3.69
C THR A 135 8.19 -17.86 -2.68
N THR A 136 7.97 -17.48 -1.43
CA THR A 136 7.62 -18.37 -0.32
C THR A 136 6.48 -17.80 0.50
N VAL A 137 5.67 -18.64 1.16
CA VAL A 137 4.80 -18.18 2.24
C VAL A 137 5.71 -17.80 3.41
N TRP A 138 5.72 -16.53 3.77
CA TRP A 138 6.57 -16.04 4.86
C TRP A 138 5.88 -16.07 6.20
N SER A 139 4.57 -15.73 6.24
CA SER A 139 3.79 -15.73 7.47
C SER A 139 2.33 -16.10 7.21
N GLU A 140 1.79 -16.98 8.06
CA GLU A 140 0.36 -17.28 8.17
C GLU A 140 -0.24 -16.71 9.47
N ALA A 141 0.47 -15.81 10.14
CA ALA A 141 0.00 -15.16 11.37
C ALA A 141 -1.10 -14.12 11.13
N SER A 142 -1.31 -13.69 9.88
CA SER A 142 -2.39 -12.79 9.46
C SER A 142 -3.23 -13.48 8.40
N THR A 143 -4.46 -13.88 8.75
CA THR A 143 -5.36 -14.64 7.87
C THR A 143 -6.67 -13.92 7.57
N ALA A 144 -7.02 -12.91 8.39
CA ALA A 144 -8.31 -12.23 8.33
C ALA A 144 -8.33 -11.11 7.27
N PHE A 145 -8.08 -11.46 6.02
CA PHE A 145 -7.95 -10.56 4.88
C PHE A 145 -6.83 -9.52 5.12
N PRO A 146 -5.54 -9.97 5.22
CA PRO A 146 -4.41 -9.04 5.27
C PRO A 146 -4.44 -8.12 4.06
N ASN A 147 -4.42 -6.82 4.32
CA ASN A 147 -4.58 -5.76 3.33
C ASN A 147 -3.29 -4.92 3.26
N GLY A 148 -3.34 -3.61 3.41
CA GLY A 148 -2.16 -2.77 3.39
C GLY A 148 -1.10 -3.17 4.41
N CYS A 149 0.17 -3.08 4.04
CA CYS A 149 1.28 -3.32 4.95
C CYS A 149 2.38 -2.27 4.78
N ALA A 150 3.16 -2.05 5.86
CA ALA A 150 4.31 -1.15 5.86
C ALA A 150 5.40 -1.65 6.81
N LEU A 151 6.67 -1.55 6.39
CA LEU A 151 7.80 -1.83 7.27
C LEU A 151 8.04 -0.68 8.23
N SER A 152 8.38 -1.02 9.48
CA SER A 152 8.84 -0.03 10.48
C SER A 152 10.09 0.71 10.01
N ALA A 153 10.35 1.89 10.58
CA ALA A 153 11.51 2.71 10.22
C ALA A 153 12.85 1.97 10.36
N ASP A 154 12.98 1.09 11.37
CA ASP A 154 14.15 0.25 11.61
C ASP A 154 14.20 -1.03 10.74
N GLY A 155 13.11 -1.33 10.00
CA GLY A 155 13.00 -2.53 9.16
C GLY A 155 12.81 -3.84 9.93
N LEU A 156 12.57 -3.79 11.25
CA LEU A 156 12.49 -4.99 12.08
C LEU A 156 11.08 -5.55 12.25
N SER A 157 10.05 -4.83 11.78
CA SER A 157 8.66 -5.25 11.89
C SER A 157 7.87 -4.88 10.64
N LEU A 158 6.94 -5.75 10.27
CA LEU A 158 5.91 -5.48 9.27
C LEU A 158 4.59 -5.16 10.00
N TYR A 159 4.05 -3.96 9.77
CA TYR A 159 2.71 -3.59 10.18
C TYR A 159 1.74 -4.03 9.08
N VAL A 160 0.62 -4.61 9.47
CA VAL A 160 -0.39 -5.15 8.54
C VAL A 160 -1.78 -4.78 9.05
N LEU A 161 -2.67 -4.41 8.14
CA LEU A 161 -4.09 -4.26 8.43
C LEU A 161 -4.85 -5.53 8.09
N GLU A 162 -5.72 -5.95 8.99
CA GLU A 162 -6.68 -7.02 8.77
C GLU A 162 -8.07 -6.42 8.59
N SER A 163 -8.73 -6.70 7.46
CA SER A 163 -9.99 -6.04 7.10
C SER A 163 -11.23 -6.75 7.64
N THR A 164 -11.23 -8.10 7.74
CA THR A 164 -12.42 -8.88 8.16
C THR A 164 -12.48 -9.14 9.66
N ALA A 165 -11.35 -9.07 10.37
CA ALA A 165 -11.24 -8.94 11.82
C ALA A 165 -10.50 -7.63 12.13
N PRO A 166 -11.16 -6.45 12.02
CA PRO A 166 -10.50 -5.17 11.88
C PRO A 166 -9.45 -4.89 12.95
N ALA A 167 -8.17 -4.89 12.56
CA ALA A 167 -7.05 -4.68 13.45
C ALA A 167 -5.83 -4.11 12.72
N LEU A 168 -5.02 -3.33 13.42
CA LEU A 168 -3.63 -3.07 13.09
C LEU A 168 -2.78 -4.07 13.87
N ILE A 169 -2.02 -4.88 13.16
CA ILE A 169 -1.12 -5.86 13.77
C ILE A 169 0.33 -5.57 13.38
N ARG A 170 1.25 -6.15 14.15
CA ARG A 170 2.68 -6.10 13.88
C ARG A 170 3.24 -7.52 13.91
N ILE A 171 4.05 -7.86 12.89
CA ILE A 171 4.77 -9.13 12.78
C ILE A 171 6.27 -8.82 12.76
N PRO A 172 7.07 -9.26 13.75
CA PRO A 172 8.53 -9.09 13.71
C PRO A 172 9.14 -9.84 12.53
N ILE A 173 10.06 -9.22 11.80
CA ILE A 173 10.67 -9.83 10.60
C ILE A 173 11.41 -11.14 10.93
N GLY A 174 12.03 -11.23 12.10
CA GLY A 174 12.71 -12.45 12.58
C GLY A 174 11.80 -13.51 13.19
N GLU A 175 10.52 -13.22 13.40
CA GLU A 175 9.55 -14.09 14.09
C GLU A 175 8.22 -14.10 13.29
N PRO A 176 8.17 -14.68 12.08
CA PRO A 176 7.02 -14.57 11.16
C PRO A 176 5.72 -15.19 11.70
N ASP A 177 5.81 -16.09 12.68
CA ASP A 177 4.64 -16.72 13.32
C ASP A 177 4.09 -15.89 14.48
N ARG A 178 4.78 -14.81 14.89
CA ARG A 178 4.35 -13.93 15.97
C ARG A 178 3.46 -12.81 15.44
N ARG A 179 2.30 -12.65 16.09
CA ARG A 179 1.31 -11.62 15.78
C ARG A 179 1.01 -10.80 17.03
N ASP A 180 1.42 -9.54 17.01
CA ASP A 180 1.12 -8.57 18.08
C ASP A 180 -0.03 -7.66 17.59
N VAL A 181 -1.15 -7.61 18.30
CA VAL A 181 -2.24 -6.65 18.01
C VAL A 181 -1.87 -5.31 18.63
N ILE A 182 -1.72 -4.28 17.78
CA ILE A 182 -1.44 -2.91 18.22
C ILE A 182 -2.75 -2.19 18.57
N ALA A 183 -3.77 -2.31 17.69
CA ALA A 183 -5.07 -1.72 17.92
C ALA A 183 -6.18 -2.56 17.29
N SER A 184 -7.32 -2.66 17.99
CA SER A 184 -8.58 -3.11 17.39
C SER A 184 -9.24 -1.93 16.70
N LEU A 185 -9.62 -2.11 15.45
CA LEU A 185 -10.17 -1.07 14.60
C LEU A 185 -11.67 -1.27 14.39
N SER A 186 -12.30 -0.34 13.71
CA SER A 186 -13.71 -0.43 13.29
C SER A 186 -13.83 -0.15 11.79
N GLY A 187 -14.87 -0.68 11.16
CA GLY A 187 -15.06 -0.54 9.71
C GLY A 187 -14.24 -1.56 8.92
N VAL A 188 -13.79 -1.18 7.73
CA VAL A 188 -12.97 -1.99 6.83
C VAL A 188 -11.64 -1.26 6.61
N PRO A 189 -10.64 -1.46 7.49
CA PRO A 189 -9.32 -0.87 7.29
C PRO A 189 -8.67 -1.49 6.05
N ASP A 190 -7.91 -0.67 5.33
CA ASP A 190 -7.36 -1.02 4.02
C ASP A 190 -5.85 -0.81 3.96
N GLY A 191 -5.36 0.41 3.80
CA GLY A 191 -3.95 0.74 3.71
C GLY A 191 -3.37 1.37 4.96
N VAL A 192 -2.04 1.31 5.09
CA VAL A 192 -1.30 1.88 6.21
C VAL A 192 -0.04 2.61 5.75
N ALA A 193 0.19 3.81 6.28
CA ALA A 193 1.45 4.53 6.19
C ALA A 193 1.98 4.81 7.60
N LEU A 194 3.31 4.89 7.76
CA LEU A 194 3.94 5.15 9.06
C LEU A 194 4.65 6.51 9.05
N ASP A 195 4.76 7.13 10.23
CA ASP A 195 5.54 8.34 10.43
C ASP A 195 6.82 8.10 11.27
N THR A 196 7.63 9.15 11.39
CA THR A 196 8.90 9.10 12.11
C THR A 196 8.76 8.92 13.62
N ASP A 197 7.57 9.15 14.18
CA ASP A 197 7.26 8.92 15.59
C ASP A 197 6.72 7.51 15.85
N GLY A 198 6.65 6.66 14.79
CA GLY A 198 6.16 5.28 14.86
C GLY A 198 4.63 5.17 14.88
N ARG A 199 3.92 6.24 14.53
CA ARG A 199 2.46 6.24 14.45
C ARG A 199 2.04 5.69 13.10
N ALA A 200 0.91 4.97 13.07
CA ALA A 200 0.31 4.43 11.86
C ALA A 200 -0.88 5.30 11.42
N TYR A 201 -0.91 5.63 10.13
CA TYR A 201 -2.04 6.28 9.48
C TYR A 201 -2.82 5.20 8.76
N VAL A 202 -4.04 4.95 9.22
CA VAL A 202 -4.92 3.88 8.73
C VAL A 202 -5.94 4.49 7.78
N PHE A 203 -5.97 3.97 6.56
CA PHE A 203 -6.94 4.34 5.55
C PHE A 203 -8.04 3.28 5.51
N TYR A 204 -9.27 3.69 5.16
CA TYR A 204 -10.41 2.78 5.20
C TYR A 204 -11.11 2.70 3.84
N TYR A 205 -11.41 1.46 3.40
CA TYR A 205 -12.40 1.29 2.34
C TYR A 205 -13.76 1.85 2.78
N ARG A 206 -14.15 1.58 4.05
CA ARG A 206 -15.34 2.16 4.70
C ARG A 206 -15.16 2.21 6.23
N PRO A 207 -15.60 3.29 6.88
CA PRO A 207 -16.12 4.55 6.32
C PRO A 207 -15.03 5.38 5.62
N ASP A 208 -15.42 6.47 4.94
CA ASP A 208 -14.50 7.40 4.29
C ASP A 208 -13.74 8.22 5.34
N ARG A 209 -12.67 7.63 5.90
CA ARG A 209 -11.98 8.13 7.09
C ARG A 209 -10.49 7.79 7.07
N ILE A 210 -9.72 8.62 7.74
CA ILE A 210 -8.31 8.38 8.07
C ILE A 210 -8.14 8.49 9.58
N ASP A 211 -7.66 7.42 10.22
CA ASP A 211 -7.30 7.40 11.62
C ASP A 211 -5.78 7.41 11.80
N ARG A 212 -5.30 7.97 12.90
CA ARG A 212 -3.95 7.79 13.41
C ARG A 212 -4.00 6.83 14.59
N VAL A 213 -3.10 5.85 14.58
CA VAL A 213 -2.89 4.91 15.68
C VAL A 213 -1.52 5.16 16.28
N ASP A 214 -1.47 5.52 17.54
CA ASP A 214 -0.22 5.73 18.28
C ASP A 214 0.43 4.37 18.65
N PRO A 215 1.74 4.32 18.97
CA PRO A 215 2.42 3.07 19.29
C PRO A 215 1.85 2.29 20.50
N ASP A 216 1.12 2.97 21.38
CA ASP A 216 0.41 2.37 22.52
C ASP A 216 -1.01 1.88 22.17
N GLY A 217 -1.42 2.02 20.91
CA GLY A 217 -2.72 1.61 20.39
C GLY A 217 -3.83 2.65 20.53
N ALA A 218 -3.54 3.87 21.02
CA ALA A 218 -4.53 4.95 21.04
C ALA A 218 -4.90 5.38 19.62
N ILE A 219 -6.19 5.61 19.37
CA ILE A 219 -6.72 5.94 18.04
C ILE A 219 -7.29 7.35 18.05
N GLU A 220 -6.91 8.13 17.02
CA GLU A 220 -7.47 9.45 16.76
C GLU A 220 -7.95 9.55 15.30
N THR A 221 -9.19 9.94 15.08
CA THR A 221 -9.71 10.27 13.74
C THR A 221 -9.16 11.62 13.30
N LEU A 222 -8.35 11.63 12.23
CA LEU A 222 -7.74 12.84 11.67
C LEU A 222 -8.62 13.53 10.63
N ALA A 223 -9.33 12.74 9.83
CA ALA A 223 -10.23 13.21 8.80
C ALA A 223 -11.36 12.20 8.58
N GLU A 224 -12.56 12.71 8.34
CA GLU A 224 -13.75 11.94 7.99
C GLU A 224 -14.57 12.73 6.97
N ASP A 225 -15.04 12.05 5.90
CA ASP A 225 -15.85 12.66 4.83
C ASP A 225 -17.06 11.78 4.52
N PRO A 226 -18.15 11.87 5.30
CA PRO A 226 -19.33 11.04 5.11
C PRO A 226 -20.00 11.19 3.74
N GLU A 227 -19.73 12.30 3.03
CA GLU A 227 -20.27 12.54 1.68
C GLU A 227 -19.37 11.96 0.57
N GLY A 228 -18.15 11.56 0.91
CA GLY A 228 -17.21 10.97 -0.04
C GLY A 228 -16.81 11.92 -1.17
N THR A 229 -16.57 13.18 -0.87
CA THR A 229 -16.22 14.21 -1.87
C THR A 229 -14.73 14.43 -2.01
N LEU A 230 -14.02 14.44 -0.89
CA LEU A 230 -12.55 14.60 -0.80
C LEU A 230 -11.89 13.28 -0.44
N LEU A 231 -12.49 12.52 0.48
CA LEU A 231 -12.10 11.16 0.85
C LEU A 231 -13.21 10.22 0.38
N SER A 232 -12.95 9.39 -0.59
CA SER A 232 -13.95 8.45 -1.10
C SER A 232 -13.34 7.07 -1.24
N ALA A 233 -13.66 6.19 -0.31
CA ALA A 233 -12.89 4.96 -0.09
C ALA A 233 -11.39 5.29 -0.11
N PRO A 234 -10.86 6.04 0.88
CA PRO A 234 -9.44 6.37 0.96
C PRO A 234 -8.68 5.10 1.33
N THR A 235 -8.32 4.31 0.31
CA THR A 235 -7.80 2.95 0.48
C THR A 235 -6.34 2.93 0.89
N ASN A 236 -5.51 3.80 0.34
CA ASN A 236 -4.07 3.78 0.59
C ASN A 236 -3.47 5.18 0.54
N GLY A 237 -2.30 5.35 1.16
CA GLY A 237 -1.61 6.63 1.16
C GLY A 237 -0.09 6.51 1.21
N VAL A 238 0.58 7.53 0.68
CA VAL A 238 2.04 7.65 0.67
C VAL A 238 2.48 9.06 1.01
N TRP A 239 3.57 9.18 1.76
CA TRP A 239 4.20 10.46 2.06
C TRP A 239 5.01 10.96 0.87
N LEU A 240 4.72 12.19 0.39
CA LEU A 240 5.41 12.78 -0.74
C LEU A 240 6.86 13.18 -0.39
N GLU A 241 7.79 12.72 -1.19
CA GLU A 241 9.18 13.18 -1.13
C GLU A 241 9.30 14.65 -1.62
N PRO A 242 10.35 15.41 -1.20
CA PRO A 242 11.47 14.94 -0.39
C PRO A 242 11.27 15.14 1.13
N ASP A 243 10.34 15.98 1.56
CA ASP A 243 10.16 16.37 2.96
C ASP A 243 9.24 15.42 3.74
N ARG A 244 8.42 14.65 3.04
CA ARG A 244 7.46 13.69 3.58
C ARG A 244 6.50 14.27 4.62
N THR A 245 6.11 15.54 4.43
CA THR A 245 5.16 16.24 5.30
C THR A 245 3.73 16.21 4.74
N ARG A 246 3.60 15.90 3.44
CA ARG A 246 2.32 15.79 2.74
C ARG A 246 2.00 14.34 2.45
N LEU A 247 0.80 13.91 2.79
CA LEU A 247 0.29 12.56 2.58
C LEU A 247 -0.65 12.56 1.37
N VAL A 248 -0.35 11.78 0.34
CA VAL A 248 -1.22 11.59 -0.82
C VAL A 248 -1.97 10.29 -0.66
N VAL A 249 -3.28 10.35 -0.88
CA VAL A 249 -4.23 9.26 -0.62
C VAL A 249 -4.96 8.90 -1.90
N GLY A 250 -5.08 7.61 -2.18
CA GLY A 250 -5.92 7.06 -3.25
C GLY A 250 -7.41 7.22 -2.92
N SER A 251 -8.24 7.24 -3.95
CA SER A 251 -9.70 7.37 -3.81
C SER A 251 -10.39 6.33 -4.70
N LEU A 252 -10.51 5.08 -4.21
CA LEU A 252 -11.14 4.00 -4.97
C LEU A 252 -12.60 4.30 -5.34
N GLY A 253 -13.30 5.14 -4.58
CA GLY A 253 -14.67 5.54 -4.87
C GLY A 253 -14.81 6.70 -5.85
N ARG A 254 -13.71 7.29 -6.34
CA ARG A 254 -13.68 8.49 -7.21
C ARG A 254 -12.53 8.44 -8.21
N TRP A 255 -12.29 9.55 -8.91
CA TRP A 255 -11.32 9.69 -10.01
C TRP A 255 -10.19 10.67 -9.67
N HIS A 256 -9.81 10.78 -8.40
CA HIS A 256 -8.81 11.73 -7.93
C HIS A 256 -7.88 11.14 -6.89
N LEU A 257 -6.74 11.80 -6.67
CA LEU A 257 -5.91 11.65 -5.48
C LEU A 257 -6.17 12.83 -4.55
N THR A 258 -6.15 12.55 -3.25
CA THR A 258 -6.32 13.54 -2.19
C THR A 258 -5.00 13.82 -1.50
N GLU A 259 -4.70 15.09 -1.20
CA GLU A 259 -3.57 15.50 -0.37
C GLU A 259 -4.07 15.87 1.03
N CYS A 260 -3.35 15.36 2.03
CA CYS A 260 -3.60 15.64 3.44
C CYS A 260 -2.34 16.20 4.11
N ASP A 261 -2.50 17.22 4.96
CA ASP A 261 -1.46 17.72 5.85
C ASP A 261 -1.93 17.54 7.29
N PHE A 262 -1.28 16.63 8.00
CA PHE A 262 -1.57 16.31 9.40
C PHE A 262 -0.48 16.80 10.36
N GLY A 263 0.47 17.61 9.88
CA GLY A 263 1.58 18.15 10.68
C GLY A 263 2.55 17.08 11.15
N ALA A 264 2.72 16.01 10.37
CA ALA A 264 3.62 14.89 10.66
C ALA A 264 4.65 14.70 9.54
N THR A 265 5.70 13.95 9.84
CA THR A 265 6.72 13.58 8.84
C THR A 265 6.72 12.06 8.68
N GLY A 266 6.46 11.59 7.46
CA GLY A 266 6.46 10.17 7.14
C GLY A 266 7.84 9.53 7.16
N ILE A 267 7.89 8.22 7.35
CA ILE A 267 9.13 7.47 7.12
C ILE A 267 9.41 7.39 5.62
N ARG A 268 10.69 7.23 5.27
CA ARG A 268 11.07 6.96 3.90
C ARG A 268 10.74 5.52 3.54
N LEU A 269 10.19 5.30 2.35
CA LEU A 269 10.04 3.96 1.78
C LEU A 269 11.42 3.34 1.49
N ARG A 270 11.46 2.04 1.31
CA ARG A 270 12.70 1.33 1.00
C ARG A 270 12.80 1.08 -0.50
N TYR A 271 13.99 1.38 -1.03
CA TYR A 271 14.27 1.29 -2.46
C TYR A 271 15.50 0.43 -2.71
N PRO A 272 15.40 -0.91 -2.53
CA PRO A 272 16.52 -1.80 -2.79
C PRO A 272 16.84 -1.85 -4.29
N THR A 273 18.07 -2.18 -4.63
CA THR A 273 18.44 -2.55 -6.01
C THR A 273 18.10 -4.02 -6.23
N ILE A 274 17.23 -4.30 -7.18
CA ILE A 274 16.83 -5.66 -7.56
C ILE A 274 17.57 -6.04 -8.86
N PRO A 275 18.13 -7.22 -8.97
CA PRO A 275 18.86 -7.69 -10.17
C PRO A 275 18.06 -7.67 -11.47
#